data_d3a8b01f0fd45aada2fddc8dd67e57a1
#
_entry.id   d3a8b01f0fd45aada2fddc8dd67e57a1
#
_cell.length_a   1.000
_cell.length_b   1.000
_cell.length_c   1.000
_cell.angle_alpha   90.00
_cell.angle_beta   90.00
_cell.angle_gamma   90.00
#
_symmetry.space_group_name_H-M   'P 1'
#
loop_
_entity.id
_entity.type
_entity.pdbx_description
1 polymer ?
#
loop_
_entity_poly.entity_id
_entity_poly.type
_entity_poly.pdbx_seq_one_letter_code
_entity_poly.pdbx_strand_id
1 'polypeptide(L)'
;MAKGTNVFLRGQVSQDLETRETLYVGDPKLQTRKTMENIDLLLKEAGSCMDHVCRIVVYLVDIRYREEVYQEMGKWLKGVHPCSTGLVVPALARPDWLVEIEVTAVIPD
;
A
#
# COMPACT_ATOMS: atom_id res chain seq x y z
N MET A 1 13.47 1.09 -18.55
CA MET A 1 13.76 2.02 -17.44
C MET A 1 12.76 3.16 -17.45
N ALA A 2 12.15 3.41 -16.32
CA ALA A 2 11.19 4.52 -16.21
C ALA A 2 11.92 5.85 -16.19
N LYS A 3 11.41 6.82 -16.98
CA LYS A 3 11.90 8.19 -16.98
C LYS A 3 10.91 9.07 -16.24
N GLY A 4 11.39 10.14 -15.66
CA GLY A 4 10.57 11.11 -14.96
C GLY A 4 10.99 11.26 -13.52
N THR A 5 10.15 11.94 -12.74
CA THR A 5 10.39 12.17 -11.33
C THR A 5 9.90 10.99 -10.52
N ASN A 6 10.74 10.47 -9.64
CA ASN A 6 10.35 9.38 -8.74
C ASN A 6 9.56 9.92 -7.55
N VAL A 7 8.53 9.19 -7.17
CA VAL A 7 7.71 9.46 -5.99
C VAL A 7 7.89 8.30 -5.01
N PHE A 8 8.41 8.59 -3.84
CA PHE A 8 8.61 7.61 -2.78
C PHE A 8 7.61 7.91 -1.66
N LEU A 9 6.63 7.03 -1.49
CA LEU A 9 5.74 7.14 -0.34
C LEU A 9 6.32 6.35 0.82
N ARG A 10 6.23 6.92 2.01
CA ARG A 10 6.50 6.14 3.22
C ARG A 10 5.45 5.05 3.35
N GLY A 11 5.75 3.98 4.09
CA GLY A 11 4.82 2.88 4.28
C GLY A 11 3.46 3.36 4.75
N GLN A 12 2.40 2.90 4.10
CA GLN A 12 1.03 3.26 4.43
C GLN A 12 0.36 2.11 5.18
N VAL A 13 -0.53 2.48 6.08
CA VAL A 13 -1.27 1.55 6.93
C VAL A 13 -2.74 1.98 6.98
N SER A 14 -3.57 1.16 7.64
CA SER A 14 -5.00 1.44 7.79
C SER A 14 -5.22 2.52 8.85
N GLN A 15 -5.07 3.77 8.45
CA GLN A 15 -5.32 4.88 9.35
C GLN A 15 -5.97 6.04 8.60
N ASP A 16 -6.71 6.85 9.34
CA ASP A 16 -7.21 8.11 8.84
C ASP A 16 -6.02 9.07 8.68
N LEU A 17 -5.87 9.68 7.50
CA LEU A 17 -4.71 10.53 7.22
C LEU A 17 -4.72 11.85 7.99
N GLU A 18 -5.89 12.30 8.45
CA GLU A 18 -5.99 13.54 9.22
C GLU A 18 -5.84 13.29 10.72
N THR A 19 -6.59 12.33 11.26
CA THR A 19 -6.63 12.07 12.70
C THR A 19 -5.56 11.10 13.17
N ARG A 20 -5.02 10.29 12.25
CA ARG A 20 -4.06 9.22 12.54
C ARG A 20 -4.65 8.06 13.35
N GLU A 21 -5.97 7.99 13.46
CA GLU A 21 -6.62 6.87 14.10
C GLU A 21 -6.54 5.62 13.23
N THR A 22 -6.26 4.48 13.87
CA THR A 22 -6.29 3.18 13.20
C THR A 22 -7.73 2.80 12.89
N LEU A 23 -7.98 2.38 11.65
CA LEU A 23 -9.31 1.97 11.20
C LEU A 23 -9.31 0.47 10.92
N TYR A 24 -10.50 -0.14 11.06
CA TYR A 24 -10.73 -1.55 10.72
C TYR A 24 -9.84 -2.52 11.50
N VAL A 25 -9.76 -2.32 12.81
CA VAL A 25 -9.00 -3.20 13.72
C VAL A 25 -9.46 -4.66 13.53
N GLY A 26 -8.51 -5.56 13.36
CA GLY A 26 -8.78 -7.00 13.23
C GLY A 26 -9.23 -7.48 11.86
N ASP A 27 -9.36 -6.59 10.87
CA ASP A 27 -9.82 -6.96 9.53
C ASP A 27 -8.74 -6.70 8.47
N PRO A 28 -7.98 -7.73 8.06
CA PRO A 28 -6.90 -7.55 7.08
C PRO A 28 -7.38 -7.02 5.73
N LYS A 29 -8.55 -7.46 5.28
CA LYS A 29 -9.11 -7.03 3.99
C LYS A 29 -9.44 -5.55 4.00
N LEU A 30 -10.18 -5.08 5.02
CA LEU A 30 -10.56 -3.68 5.12
C LEU A 30 -9.36 -2.80 5.43
N GLN A 31 -8.39 -3.28 6.20
CA GLN A 31 -7.13 -2.56 6.39
C GLN A 31 -6.40 -2.38 5.07
N THR A 32 -6.37 -3.39 4.23
CA THR A 32 -5.74 -3.29 2.90
C THR A 32 -6.48 -2.27 2.03
N ARG A 33 -7.80 -2.30 2.04
CA ARG A 33 -8.61 -1.31 1.29
C ARG A 33 -8.28 0.11 1.71
N LYS A 34 -8.26 0.38 3.01
CA LYS A 34 -7.94 1.72 3.52
C LYS A 34 -6.51 2.13 3.17
N THR A 35 -5.57 1.20 3.29
CA THR A 35 -4.18 1.44 2.92
C THR A 35 -4.06 1.83 1.45
N MET A 36 -4.74 1.10 0.56
CA MET A 36 -4.71 1.40 -0.88
C MET A 36 -5.42 2.72 -1.21
N GLU A 37 -6.51 3.04 -0.50
CA GLU A 37 -7.16 4.36 -0.64
C GLU A 37 -6.19 5.48 -0.29
N ASN A 38 -5.45 5.33 0.80
CA ASN A 38 -4.45 6.31 1.22
C ASN A 38 -3.35 6.46 0.18
N ILE A 39 -2.85 5.36 -0.36
CA ILE A 39 -1.83 5.37 -1.42
C ILE A 39 -2.36 6.10 -2.66
N ASP A 40 -3.58 5.77 -3.09
CA ASP A 40 -4.20 6.39 -4.27
C ASP A 40 -4.30 7.92 -4.10
N LEU A 41 -4.77 8.36 -2.95
CA LEU A 41 -4.89 9.78 -2.65
C LEU A 41 -3.52 10.48 -2.66
N LEU A 42 -2.54 9.90 -1.98
CA LEU A 42 -1.20 10.49 -1.86
C LEU A 42 -0.48 10.54 -3.21
N LEU A 43 -0.64 9.52 -4.05
CA LEU A 43 -0.07 9.54 -5.40
C LEU A 43 -0.66 10.66 -6.24
N LYS A 44 -1.97 10.85 -6.17
CA LYS A 44 -2.66 11.92 -6.91
C LYS A 44 -2.22 13.30 -6.44
N GLU A 45 -2.06 13.47 -5.14
CA GLU A 45 -1.54 14.74 -4.59
C GLU A 45 -0.11 15.02 -5.06
N ALA A 46 0.68 13.99 -5.28
CA ALA A 46 2.05 14.13 -5.76
C ALA A 46 2.14 14.31 -7.28
N GLY A 47 1.02 14.22 -8.00
CA GLY A 47 1.00 14.33 -9.46
C GLY A 47 1.20 13.02 -10.19
N SER A 48 1.10 11.89 -9.49
CA SER A 48 1.21 10.55 -10.07
C SER A 48 -0.15 9.84 -10.00
N CYS A 49 -0.18 8.55 -10.18
CA CYS A 49 -1.39 7.74 -10.04
C CYS A 49 -1.01 6.27 -9.93
N MET A 50 -2.00 5.43 -9.67
CA MET A 50 -1.79 4.00 -9.48
C MET A 50 -1.16 3.33 -10.71
N ASP A 51 -1.50 3.78 -11.91
CA ASP A 51 -0.94 3.24 -13.15
C ASP A 51 0.57 3.42 -13.28
N HIS A 52 1.14 4.35 -12.53
CA HIS A 52 2.56 4.67 -12.56
C HIS A 52 3.35 4.06 -11.41
N VAL A 53 2.73 3.20 -10.62
CA VAL A 53 3.43 2.46 -9.56
C VAL A 53 4.39 1.46 -10.21
N CYS A 54 5.65 1.54 -9.84
CA CYS A 54 6.69 0.67 -10.39
C CYS A 54 7.23 -0.34 -9.37
N ARG A 55 7.06 -0.09 -8.08
CA ARG A 55 7.47 -1.02 -7.04
C ARG A 55 6.51 -0.99 -5.87
N ILE A 56 6.21 -2.17 -5.32
CA ILE A 56 5.36 -2.31 -4.15
C ILE A 56 5.97 -3.33 -3.20
N VAL A 57 6.01 -3.00 -1.92
CA VAL A 57 6.45 -3.90 -0.86
C VAL A 57 5.32 -4.05 0.14
N VAL A 58 4.95 -5.27 0.44
CA VAL A 58 3.85 -5.60 1.34
C VAL A 58 4.40 -6.30 2.57
N TYR A 59 4.14 -5.72 3.73
CA TYR A 59 4.52 -6.29 5.03
C TYR A 59 3.28 -6.82 5.73
N LEU A 60 3.29 -8.10 6.10
CA LEU A 60 2.20 -8.77 6.80
C LEU A 60 2.68 -9.26 8.16
N VAL A 61 1.81 -9.21 9.15
CA VAL A 61 2.14 -9.76 10.48
C VAL A 61 1.78 -11.25 10.60
N ASP A 62 1.08 -11.79 9.60
CA ASP A 62 0.68 -13.22 9.59
C ASP A 62 0.52 -13.67 8.15
N ILE A 63 1.18 -14.77 7.79
CA ILE A 63 1.11 -15.33 6.43
C ILE A 63 -0.32 -15.72 6.04
N ARG A 64 -1.19 -16.00 7.01
CA ARG A 64 -2.58 -16.39 6.74
C ARG A 64 -3.40 -15.25 6.14
N TYR A 65 -2.95 -14.00 6.28
CA TYR A 65 -3.64 -12.83 5.71
C TYR A 65 -3.28 -12.57 4.25
N ARG A 66 -2.26 -13.26 3.75
CA ARG A 66 -1.69 -12.97 2.43
C ARG A 66 -2.74 -12.98 1.31
N GLU A 67 -3.57 -14.01 1.26
CA GLU A 67 -4.54 -14.17 0.18
C GLU A 67 -5.56 -13.03 0.14
N GLU A 68 -6.16 -12.71 1.28
CA GLU A 68 -7.12 -11.60 1.39
C GLU A 68 -6.49 -10.26 1.03
N VAL A 69 -5.28 -10.02 1.51
CA VAL A 69 -4.55 -8.77 1.27
C VAL A 69 -4.26 -8.61 -0.22
N TYR A 70 -3.72 -9.65 -0.85
CA TYR A 70 -3.37 -9.57 -2.26
C TYR A 70 -4.61 -9.49 -3.16
N GLN A 71 -5.70 -10.15 -2.80
CA GLN A 71 -6.96 -10.02 -3.55
C GLN A 71 -7.50 -8.60 -3.49
N GLU A 72 -7.51 -7.99 -2.32
CA GLU A 72 -8.00 -6.61 -2.16
C GLU A 72 -7.07 -5.63 -2.87
N MET A 73 -5.76 -5.80 -2.71
CA MET A 73 -4.75 -4.97 -3.37
C MET A 73 -4.88 -5.04 -4.89
N GLY A 74 -5.14 -6.24 -5.43
CA GLY A 74 -5.28 -6.45 -6.87
C GLY A 74 -6.41 -5.66 -7.52
N LYS A 75 -7.42 -5.27 -6.76
CA LYS A 75 -8.51 -4.43 -7.29
C LYS A 75 -8.04 -3.04 -7.68
N TRP A 76 -6.95 -2.58 -7.07
CA TRP A 76 -6.37 -1.25 -7.31
C TRP A 76 -5.29 -1.27 -8.39
N LEU A 77 -4.77 -2.45 -8.72
CA LEU A 77 -3.62 -2.62 -9.61
C LEU A 77 -3.98 -3.35 -10.90
N LYS A 78 -5.22 -3.22 -11.36
CA LYS A 78 -5.67 -3.86 -12.61
C LYS A 78 -4.87 -3.32 -13.79
N GLY A 79 -4.21 -4.23 -14.52
CA GLY A 79 -3.36 -3.87 -15.64
C GLY A 79 -2.02 -3.26 -15.27
N VAL A 80 -1.71 -3.17 -13.98
CA VAL A 80 -0.44 -2.63 -13.48
C VAL A 80 0.36 -3.79 -12.88
N HIS A 81 1.61 -3.92 -13.29
CA HIS A 81 2.48 -5.02 -12.87
C HIS A 81 3.77 -4.49 -12.26
N PRO A 82 3.72 -3.91 -11.04
CA PRO A 82 4.93 -3.40 -10.41
C PRO A 82 5.83 -4.54 -9.93
N CYS A 83 7.11 -4.24 -9.73
CA CYS A 83 7.98 -5.14 -9.00
C CYS A 83 7.43 -5.28 -7.59
N SER A 84 7.11 -6.49 -7.17
CA SER A 84 6.43 -6.73 -5.90
C SER A 84 7.23 -7.65 -5.00
N THR A 85 7.30 -7.29 -3.72
CA THR A 85 7.90 -8.12 -2.68
C THR A 85 6.95 -8.19 -1.50
N GLY A 86 6.70 -9.40 -1.01
CA GLY A 86 5.89 -9.61 0.19
C GLY A 86 6.73 -10.24 1.29
N LEU A 87 6.60 -9.72 2.50
CA LEU A 87 7.35 -10.18 3.67
C LEU A 87 6.41 -10.36 4.85
N VAL A 88 6.68 -11.38 5.65
CA VAL A 88 6.03 -11.55 6.96
C VAL A 88 6.99 -11.05 8.02
N VAL A 89 6.51 -10.16 8.89
CA VAL A 89 7.28 -9.57 9.96
C VAL A 89 6.62 -9.87 11.31
N PRO A 90 7.37 -9.88 12.41
CA PRO A 90 6.78 -10.19 13.72
C PRO A 90 5.73 -9.18 14.17
N ALA A 91 5.89 -7.91 13.82
CA ALA A 91 4.98 -6.83 14.19
C ALA A 91 5.25 -5.61 13.34
N LEU A 92 4.27 -4.74 13.24
CA LEU A 92 4.42 -3.40 12.68
C LEU A 92 4.52 -2.40 13.84
N ALA A 93 4.57 -1.11 13.53
CA ALA A 93 4.81 -0.09 14.54
C ALA A 93 3.70 0.01 15.59
N ARG A 94 2.49 -0.46 15.27
CA ARG A 94 1.38 -0.55 16.23
C ARG A 94 0.79 -1.96 16.22
N PRO A 95 0.34 -2.48 17.38
CA PRO A 95 -0.19 -3.85 17.45
C PRO A 95 -1.41 -4.09 16.54
N ASP A 96 -2.20 -3.06 16.30
CA ASP A 96 -3.43 -3.17 15.49
C ASP A 96 -3.18 -3.16 13.99
N TRP A 97 -1.98 -2.84 13.56
CA TRP A 97 -1.64 -2.83 12.14
C TRP A 97 -1.28 -4.24 11.68
N LEU A 98 -2.08 -4.78 10.76
CA LEU A 98 -1.91 -6.13 10.21
C LEU A 98 -1.17 -6.13 8.89
N VAL A 99 -1.19 -5.00 8.18
CA VAL A 99 -0.56 -4.85 6.87
C VAL A 99 0.00 -3.44 6.74
N GLU A 100 1.16 -3.34 6.10
CA GLU A 100 1.76 -2.08 5.69
C GLU A 100 2.21 -2.22 4.26
N ILE A 101 1.98 -1.19 3.43
CA ILE A 101 2.31 -1.21 2.02
C ILE A 101 3.14 0.01 1.67
N GLU A 102 4.26 -0.23 1.03
CA GLU A 102 5.20 0.79 0.60
C GLU A 102 5.24 0.81 -0.93
N VAL A 103 5.08 1.97 -1.55
CA VAL A 103 5.11 2.09 -3.01
C VAL A 103 6.11 3.12 -3.47
N THR A 104 6.65 2.85 -4.66
CA THR A 104 7.42 3.80 -5.43
C THR A 104 6.72 3.97 -6.78
N ALA A 105 6.50 5.19 -7.20
CA ALA A 105 5.85 5.51 -8.47
C ALA A 105 6.67 6.54 -9.21
N VAL A 106 6.27 6.84 -10.44
CA VAL A 106 6.90 7.90 -11.23
C VAL A 106 5.86 8.90 -11.69
N ILE A 107 6.32 10.12 -11.92
CA ILE A 107 5.57 11.13 -12.66
C ILE A 107 6.22 11.16 -14.03
N PRO A 108 5.55 10.68 -15.09
CA PRO A 108 6.15 10.66 -16.44
C PRO A 108 6.42 12.08 -16.95
N ASP A 109 7.41 12.17 -17.78
CA ASP A 109 7.72 13.43 -18.49
C ASP A 109 6.63 13.82 -19.48
#